data_462689bd033784d97ac362ba8888855c
#
_entry.id   462689bd033784d97ac362ba8888855c
#
_cell.length_a   1.000
_cell.length_b   1.000
_cell.length_c   1.000
_cell.angle_alpha   90.00
_cell.angle_beta   90.00
_cell.angle_gamma   90.00
#
_symmetry.space_group_name_H-M   'P 1'
#
loop_
_entity.id
_entity.type
_entity.pdbx_description
1 polymer ?
#
loop_
_entity_poly.entity_id
_entity_poly.type
_entity_poly.pdbx_seq_one_letter_code
_entity_poly.pdbx_strand_id
1 'polypeptide(L)'
;MIEKVYKMSTRTEHVIEPVIKDDYIHYMHMVLLKDQALPTHSTNANIYMTVVTGTMHISLNDGDFRVYPSGSIVNIPHGIKMIAQNRGDETLELIVVKTPAPGSEIYK
;
A
#
# COMPACT_ATOMS: atom_id res chain seq x y z
N MET A 1 29.95 7.30 1.45
CA MET A 1 28.71 7.06 2.21
C MET A 1 28.27 5.62 1.97
N ILE A 2 28.08 4.87 3.02
CA ILE A 2 27.71 3.44 2.94
C ILE A 2 26.19 3.29 2.69
N GLU A 3 25.41 4.10 3.37
CA GLU A 3 23.94 4.04 3.29
C GLU A 3 23.41 4.71 2.03
N LYS A 4 22.29 4.22 1.54
CA LYS A 4 21.47 4.87 0.53
C LYS A 4 20.30 5.54 1.23
N VAL A 5 19.98 6.76 0.82
CA VAL A 5 18.89 7.53 1.41
C VAL A 5 17.84 7.81 0.34
N TYR A 6 16.60 7.47 0.65
CA TYR A 6 15.45 7.74 -0.20
C TYR A 6 14.55 8.74 0.51
N LYS A 7 13.77 9.49 -0.24
CA LYS A 7 12.82 10.43 0.33
C LYS A 7 11.43 10.19 -0.23
N MET A 8 10.45 10.20 0.66
CA MET A 8 9.04 10.23 0.26
C MET A 8 8.63 11.67 -0.02
N SER A 9 7.65 11.80 -0.91
CA SER A 9 6.98 13.08 -1.11
C SER A 9 6.33 13.57 0.18
N THR A 10 6.30 14.88 0.38
CA THR A 10 5.54 15.53 1.45
C THR A 10 4.20 16.06 0.95
N ARG A 11 3.77 15.62 -0.23
CA ARG A 11 2.52 16.08 -0.85
C ARG A 11 1.32 15.67 -0.02
N THR A 12 0.32 16.56 0.00
CA THR A 12 -0.95 16.32 0.70
C THR A 12 -2.09 16.00 -0.27
N GLU A 13 -1.77 15.92 -1.54
CA GLU A 13 -2.70 15.57 -2.61
C GLU A 13 -2.59 14.09 -2.96
N HIS A 14 -3.42 13.62 -3.87
CA HIS A 14 -3.35 12.24 -4.36
C HIS A 14 -1.95 11.91 -4.89
N VAL A 15 -1.38 10.85 -4.35
CA VAL A 15 -0.05 10.36 -4.77
C VAL A 15 -0.01 8.84 -4.66
N ILE A 16 0.59 8.22 -5.67
CA ILE A 16 0.97 6.81 -5.64
C ILE A 16 2.38 6.79 -6.22
N GLU A 17 3.38 6.68 -5.35
CA GLU A 17 4.76 6.80 -5.77
C GLU A 17 5.63 5.62 -5.32
N PRO A 18 6.42 5.04 -6.25
CA PRO A 18 7.47 4.09 -5.85
C PRO A 18 8.65 4.88 -5.29
N VAL A 19 8.95 4.66 -4.01
CA VAL A 19 10.08 5.31 -3.33
C VAL A 19 11.34 4.46 -3.51
N ILE A 20 11.20 3.14 -3.32
CA ILE A 20 12.28 2.17 -3.52
C ILE A 20 11.76 1.06 -4.40
N LYS A 21 12.55 0.70 -5.40
CA LYS A 21 12.21 -0.37 -6.32
C LYS A 21 13.50 -1.10 -6.70
N ASP A 22 13.82 -2.13 -5.94
CA ASP A 22 15.02 -2.94 -6.16
C ASP A 22 14.67 -4.45 -6.15
N ASP A 23 15.69 -5.29 -6.11
CA ASP A 23 15.51 -6.74 -6.14
C ASP A 23 14.93 -7.30 -4.84
N TYR A 24 15.01 -6.57 -3.75
CA TYR A 24 14.57 -7.03 -2.43
C TYR A 24 13.16 -6.60 -2.11
N ILE A 25 12.85 -5.32 -2.35
CA ILE A 25 11.55 -4.73 -1.99
C ILE A 25 11.09 -3.74 -3.04
N HIS A 26 9.76 -3.55 -3.09
CA HIS A 26 9.18 -2.31 -3.60
C HIS A 26 8.57 -1.59 -2.40
N TYR A 27 8.98 -0.36 -2.18
CA TYR A 27 8.49 0.48 -1.11
C TYR A 27 7.67 1.61 -1.72
N MET A 28 6.36 1.57 -1.49
CA MET A 28 5.41 2.50 -2.09
C MET A 28 4.89 3.46 -1.03
N HIS A 29 4.76 4.72 -1.40
CA HIS A 29 4.11 5.73 -0.59
C HIS A 29 2.86 6.21 -1.32
N MET A 30 1.73 6.25 -0.63
CA MET A 30 0.44 6.56 -1.24
C MET A 30 -0.33 7.53 -0.36
N VAL A 31 -0.97 8.50 -1.00
CA VAL A 31 -1.89 9.45 -0.35
C VAL A 31 -3.19 9.43 -1.13
N LEU A 32 -4.27 9.11 -0.44
CA LEU A 32 -5.62 9.11 -1.00
C LEU A 32 -6.47 10.13 -0.26
N LEU A 33 -7.06 11.03 -1.01
CA LEU A 33 -8.04 11.96 -0.48
C LEU A 33 -9.40 11.26 -0.32
N LYS A 34 -10.34 11.92 0.32
CA LYS A 34 -11.69 11.38 0.51
C LYS A 34 -12.28 10.85 -0.80
N ASP A 35 -12.87 9.67 -0.74
CA ASP A 35 -13.53 8.96 -1.84
C ASP A 35 -12.57 8.49 -2.96
N GLN A 36 -11.27 8.63 -2.78
CA GLN A 36 -10.30 8.07 -3.71
C GLN A 36 -9.96 6.62 -3.37
N ALA A 37 -9.54 5.88 -4.38
CA ALA A 37 -9.22 4.47 -4.26
C ALA A 37 -7.94 4.14 -5.04
N LEU A 38 -7.28 3.05 -4.64
CA LEU A 38 -6.26 2.44 -5.46
C LEU A 38 -6.91 1.69 -6.62
N PRO A 39 -6.22 1.55 -7.77
CA PRO A 39 -6.72 0.70 -8.84
C PRO A 39 -6.99 -0.72 -8.33
N THR A 40 -8.14 -1.28 -8.66
CA THR A 40 -8.48 -2.66 -8.30
C THR A 40 -7.61 -3.62 -9.09
N HIS A 41 -6.91 -4.50 -8.39
CA HIS A 41 -6.04 -5.49 -9.02
C HIS A 41 -5.74 -6.62 -8.05
N SER A 42 -5.17 -7.71 -8.57
CA SER A 42 -4.61 -8.76 -7.73
C SER A 42 -3.21 -8.38 -7.27
N THR A 43 -2.89 -8.69 -6.04
CA THR A 43 -1.55 -8.42 -5.50
C THR A 43 -0.50 -9.21 -6.28
N ASN A 44 0.56 -8.55 -6.69
CA ASN A 44 1.66 -9.15 -7.45
C ASN A 44 2.85 -9.54 -6.58
N ALA A 45 2.69 -9.47 -5.28
CA ALA A 45 3.68 -9.82 -4.28
C ALA A 45 2.98 -10.00 -2.93
N ASN A 46 3.67 -10.56 -1.97
CA ASN A 46 3.27 -10.42 -0.57
C ASN A 46 3.48 -8.97 -0.14
N ILE A 47 2.48 -8.35 0.45
CA ILE A 47 2.54 -6.94 0.81
C ILE A 47 2.25 -6.72 2.29
N TYR A 48 2.86 -5.65 2.82
CA TYR A 48 2.55 -5.10 4.14
C TYR A 48 2.08 -3.67 3.93
N MET A 49 0.86 -3.37 4.34
CA MET A 49 0.27 -2.04 4.24
C MET A 49 0.21 -1.40 5.61
N THR A 50 0.91 -0.29 5.79
CA THR A 50 0.86 0.49 7.04
C THR A 50 -0.05 1.69 6.83
N VAL A 51 -1.07 1.81 7.69
CA VAL A 51 -1.90 3.01 7.73
C VAL A 51 -1.19 4.04 8.61
N VAL A 52 -0.62 5.08 7.98
CA VAL A 52 0.12 6.13 8.70
C VAL A 52 -0.84 7.13 9.28
N THR A 53 -1.74 7.68 8.45
CA THR A 53 -2.81 8.59 8.89
C THR A 53 -4.11 8.20 8.22
N GLY A 54 -5.22 8.58 8.83
CA GLY A 54 -6.54 8.30 8.30
C GLY A 54 -7.00 6.88 8.59
N THR A 55 -7.91 6.40 7.75
CA THR A 55 -8.56 5.10 7.93
C THR A 55 -8.66 4.42 6.57
N MET A 56 -8.20 3.17 6.48
CA MET A 56 -8.24 2.39 5.26
C MET A 56 -9.47 1.47 5.25
N HIS A 57 -10.21 1.52 4.14
CA HIS A 57 -11.33 0.63 3.87
C HIS A 57 -10.89 -0.36 2.80
N ILE A 58 -10.93 -1.65 3.09
CA ILE A 58 -10.37 -2.67 2.20
C ILE A 58 -11.28 -3.89 2.07
N SER A 59 -11.43 -4.37 0.83
CA SER A 59 -12.11 -5.61 0.50
C SER A 59 -11.12 -6.56 -0.18
N LEU A 60 -11.09 -7.79 0.26
CA LEU A 60 -10.21 -8.83 -0.28
C LEU A 60 -11.05 -9.97 -0.85
N ASN A 61 -10.74 -10.36 -2.10
CA ASN A 61 -11.43 -11.46 -2.81
C ASN A 61 -12.96 -11.30 -2.77
N ASP A 62 -13.43 -10.08 -3.05
CA ASP A 62 -14.86 -9.73 -3.08
C ASP A 62 -15.59 -9.92 -1.75
N GLY A 63 -14.85 -10.03 -0.65
CA GLY A 63 -15.42 -10.07 0.69
C GLY A 63 -15.92 -8.71 1.18
N ASP A 64 -16.47 -8.69 2.38
CA ASP A 64 -16.95 -7.47 2.99
C ASP A 64 -15.79 -6.49 3.22
N PHE A 65 -16.09 -5.19 3.12
CA PHE A 65 -15.12 -4.17 3.48
C PHE A 65 -14.83 -4.19 4.97
N ARG A 66 -13.54 -4.15 5.30
CA ARG A 66 -13.05 -4.01 6.66
C ARG A 66 -12.36 -2.66 6.80
N VAL A 67 -12.32 -2.15 8.02
CA VAL A 67 -11.87 -0.79 8.32
C VAL A 67 -10.69 -0.86 9.27
N TYR A 68 -9.57 -0.26 8.88
CA TYR A 68 -8.36 -0.26 9.68
C TYR A 68 -7.89 1.17 9.94
N PRO A 69 -7.74 1.56 11.24
CA PRO A 69 -7.30 2.92 11.60
C PRO A 69 -5.79 3.07 11.47
N SER A 70 -5.32 4.32 11.67
CA SER A 70 -3.90 4.61 11.71
C SER A 70 -3.16 3.74 12.74
N GLY A 71 -1.95 3.33 12.41
CA GLY A 71 -1.16 2.41 13.20
C GLY A 71 -1.37 0.95 12.86
N SER A 72 -2.36 0.61 12.02
CA SER A 72 -2.56 -0.76 11.56
C SER A 72 -1.52 -1.14 10.51
N ILE A 73 -1.04 -2.36 10.58
CA ILE A 73 -0.21 -2.98 9.54
C ILE A 73 -0.95 -4.21 9.07
N VAL A 74 -1.33 -4.20 7.78
CA VAL A 74 -2.13 -5.28 7.18
C VAL A 74 -1.25 -6.05 6.21
N ASN A 75 -1.06 -7.34 6.47
CA ASN A 75 -0.31 -8.23 5.59
C ASN A 75 -1.28 -8.97 4.66
N ILE A 76 -1.03 -8.88 3.36
CA ILE A 76 -1.85 -9.52 2.34
C ILE A 76 -0.94 -10.36 1.45
N PRO A 77 -1.25 -11.66 1.29
CA PRO A 77 -0.42 -12.53 0.45
C PRO A 77 -0.55 -12.20 -1.04
N HIS A 78 0.35 -12.75 -1.83
CA HIS A 78 0.34 -12.70 -3.28
C HIS A 78 -0.94 -13.32 -3.85
N GLY A 79 -1.48 -12.72 -4.91
CA GLY A 79 -2.58 -13.30 -5.67
C GLY A 79 -3.98 -13.01 -5.13
N ILE A 80 -4.12 -12.00 -4.28
CA ILE A 80 -5.40 -11.62 -3.68
C ILE A 80 -5.97 -10.40 -4.42
N LYS A 81 -7.21 -10.50 -4.87
CA LYS A 81 -7.92 -9.33 -5.41
C LYS A 81 -8.15 -8.34 -4.29
N MET A 82 -7.68 -7.11 -4.48
CA MET A 82 -7.72 -6.09 -3.47
C MET A 82 -8.42 -4.83 -3.98
N ILE A 83 -9.35 -4.31 -3.17
CA ILE A 83 -9.96 -3.00 -3.33
C ILE A 83 -9.65 -2.22 -2.07
N ALA A 84 -8.83 -1.17 -2.18
CA ALA A 84 -8.45 -0.32 -1.07
C ALA A 84 -8.89 1.11 -1.34
N GLN A 85 -9.59 1.73 -0.39
CA GLN A 85 -10.25 3.02 -0.56
C GLN A 85 -10.10 3.88 0.68
N ASN A 86 -10.23 5.18 0.48
CA ASN A 86 -10.45 6.13 1.55
C ASN A 86 -11.93 6.57 1.56
N ARG A 87 -12.72 6.01 2.47
CA ARG A 87 -14.12 6.39 2.67
C ARG A 87 -14.31 7.32 3.87
N GLY A 88 -13.22 7.65 4.56
CA GLY A 88 -13.24 8.56 5.69
C GLY A 88 -13.11 10.01 5.30
N ASP A 89 -13.22 10.90 6.27
CA ASP A 89 -13.11 12.35 6.03
C ASP A 89 -11.66 12.83 6.03
N GLU A 90 -10.76 12.10 6.69
CA GLU A 90 -9.35 12.44 6.74
C GLU A 90 -8.61 11.91 5.53
N THR A 91 -7.51 12.56 5.16
CA THR A 91 -6.56 12.05 4.18
C THR A 91 -5.98 10.73 4.66
N LEU A 92 -5.96 9.74 3.78
CA LEU A 92 -5.35 8.44 4.06
C LEU A 92 -3.93 8.42 3.52
N GLU A 93 -2.96 8.19 4.39
CA GLU A 93 -1.57 7.99 4.00
C GLU A 93 -1.17 6.53 4.28
N LEU A 94 -0.65 5.88 3.25
CA LEU A 94 -0.24 4.47 3.31
C LEU A 94 1.23 4.32 2.94
N ILE A 95 1.88 3.37 3.60
CA ILE A 95 3.14 2.80 3.14
C ILE A 95 2.88 1.35 2.80
N VAL A 96 3.24 0.96 1.58
CA VAL A 96 3.04 -0.40 1.09
C VAL A 96 4.39 -0.99 0.73
N VAL A 97 4.79 -2.03 1.43
CA VAL A 97 6.03 -2.74 1.18
C VAL A 97 5.72 -4.08 0.55
N LYS A 98 6.27 -4.31 -0.65
CA LYS A 98 6.19 -5.58 -1.36
C LYS A 98 7.49 -6.32 -1.11
N THR A 99 7.42 -7.47 -0.44
CA THR A 99 8.60 -8.24 -0.08
C THR A 99 8.31 -9.74 0.00
N PRO A 100 9.06 -10.60 -0.72
CA PRO A 100 10.05 -10.24 -1.75
C PRO A 100 9.46 -9.38 -2.86
N ALA A 101 10.33 -8.70 -3.60
CA ALA A 101 9.90 -7.85 -4.70
C ALA A 101 9.09 -8.63 -5.74
N PRO A 102 8.13 -7.97 -6.45
CA PRO A 102 7.40 -8.61 -7.53
C PRO A 102 8.36 -9.21 -8.58
N GLY A 103 8.00 -10.37 -9.12
CA GLY A 103 8.86 -11.11 -10.04
C GLY A 103 9.82 -12.07 -9.38
N SER A 104 9.89 -12.10 -8.06
CA SER A 104 10.71 -13.08 -7.33
C SER A 104 10.25 -14.51 -7.61
N GLU A 105 11.20 -15.44 -7.63
CA GLU A 105 10.93 -16.88 -7.84
C GLU A 105 9.96 -17.44 -6.81
N ILE A 106 9.90 -16.88 -5.60
CA ILE A 106 9.01 -17.37 -4.54
C ILE A 106 7.53 -17.29 -4.93
N TYR A 107 7.18 -16.42 -5.89
CA TYR A 107 5.79 -16.25 -6.35
C TYR A 107 5.43 -17.13 -7.56
N LYS A 108 6.38 -17.90 -8.05
CA LYS A 108 6.19 -18.76 -9.23
C LYS A 108 5.86 -20.21 -8.86
#